data_78bb56b5dd5b0e412bb40f4a2c0374f3
#
_entry.id   78bb56b5dd5b0e412bb40f4a2c0374f3
#
_cell.length_a   1.000
_cell.length_b   1.000
_cell.length_c   1.000
_cell.angle_alpha   90.00
_cell.angle_beta   90.00
_cell.angle_gamma   90.00
#
_symmetry.space_group_name_H-M   'P 1'
#
loop_
_entity.id
_entity.type
_entity.pdbx_description
1 polymer ?
#
loop_
_entity_poly.entity_id
_entity_poly.type
_entity_poly.pdbx_seq_one_letter_code
_entity_poly.pdbx_strand_id
1 'polypeptide(L)'
;MPRLLLLCCLLLTWSVPAAAFTLTDSRGKTHRLADYKGKWVLVNFWATWCPPCLEEIPDLVALHENKKNKLTVIGIAMDYNDPKQVTDFAEQQMISYPIVLGDARKAAEVGPVRGLPTTYLFDPEGKVVAYNVGALTRAAVESYISRKAKAVKR
;
A
#
# COMPACT_ATOMS: atom_id res chain seq x y z
N MET A 1 -46.59 -29.81 31.04
CA MET A 1 -45.11 -29.61 30.96
C MET A 1 -44.77 -29.06 29.59
N PRO A 2 -44.52 -27.77 29.41
CA PRO A 2 -44.15 -27.21 28.09
C PRO A 2 -42.63 -27.38 27.87
N ARG A 3 -42.28 -27.99 26.75
CA ARG A 3 -40.90 -28.09 26.26
C ARG A 3 -40.45 -26.76 25.70
N LEU A 4 -39.52 -26.11 26.39
CA LEU A 4 -38.84 -24.90 25.98
C LEU A 4 -37.82 -25.24 24.87
N LEU A 5 -38.16 -24.94 23.59
CA LEU A 5 -37.24 -25.03 22.46
C LEU A 5 -36.33 -23.81 22.49
N LEU A 6 -35.08 -24.00 22.94
CA LEU A 6 -33.99 -23.01 22.79
C LEU A 6 -33.58 -22.92 21.32
N LEU A 7 -34.07 -21.89 20.62
CA LEU A 7 -33.55 -21.49 19.32
C LEU A 7 -32.15 -20.89 19.50
N CYS A 8 -31.13 -21.68 19.22
CA CYS A 8 -29.74 -21.22 19.15
C CYS A 8 -29.55 -20.46 17.82
N CYS A 9 -29.70 -19.10 17.86
CA CYS A 9 -29.36 -18.26 16.73
C CYS A 9 -27.86 -18.26 16.50
N LEU A 10 -27.37 -19.09 15.57
CA LEU A 10 -26.01 -18.98 15.05
C LEU A 10 -25.87 -17.65 14.29
N LEU A 11 -25.26 -16.65 14.94
CA LEU A 11 -24.81 -15.42 14.29
C LEU A 11 -23.64 -15.78 13.39
N LEU A 12 -23.92 -16.01 12.11
CA LEU A 12 -22.92 -16.06 11.06
C LEU A 12 -22.31 -14.67 10.91
N THR A 13 -21.16 -14.43 11.56
CA THR A 13 -20.36 -13.23 11.33
C THR A 13 -19.77 -13.30 9.92
N TRP A 14 -20.36 -12.60 8.98
CA TRP A 14 -19.76 -12.38 7.66
C TRP A 14 -18.49 -11.55 7.86
N SER A 15 -17.34 -12.23 7.86
CA SER A 15 -16.05 -11.56 7.68
C SER A 15 -15.99 -11.02 6.26
N VAL A 16 -16.11 -9.71 6.10
CA VAL A 16 -15.76 -9.03 4.85
C VAL A 16 -14.27 -9.31 4.62
N PRO A 17 -13.87 -9.88 3.47
CA PRO A 17 -12.46 -10.08 3.20
C PRO A 17 -11.75 -8.70 3.23
N ALA A 18 -10.79 -8.55 4.12
CA ALA A 18 -9.90 -7.39 4.10
C ALA A 18 -9.18 -7.37 2.75
N ALA A 19 -8.95 -6.18 2.20
CA ALA A 19 -8.13 -6.02 1.01
C ALA A 19 -6.83 -6.83 1.20
N ALA A 20 -6.51 -7.68 0.24
CA ALA A 20 -5.37 -8.57 0.34
C ALA A 20 -4.58 -8.53 -0.96
N PHE A 21 -3.33 -8.11 -0.89
CA PHE A 21 -2.41 -8.26 -2.02
C PHE A 21 -1.30 -9.24 -1.68
N THR A 22 -0.76 -9.89 -2.71
CA THR A 22 0.47 -10.70 -2.66
C THR A 22 1.35 -10.30 -3.83
N LEU A 23 2.34 -9.48 -3.58
CA LEU A 23 3.19 -8.88 -4.59
C LEU A 23 4.63 -9.39 -4.42
N THR A 24 5.28 -9.75 -5.53
CA THR A 24 6.70 -10.12 -5.52
C THR A 24 7.51 -8.97 -6.11
N ASP A 25 8.51 -8.48 -5.36
CA ASP A 25 9.38 -7.40 -5.80
C ASP A 25 10.44 -7.87 -6.81
N SER A 26 11.17 -6.93 -7.39
CA SER A 26 12.21 -7.18 -8.40
C SER A 26 13.40 -7.97 -7.86
N ARG A 27 13.53 -8.14 -6.54
CA ARG A 27 14.56 -8.95 -5.88
C ARG A 27 14.06 -10.34 -5.51
N GLY A 28 12.81 -10.69 -5.90
CA GLY A 28 12.20 -11.99 -5.64
C GLY A 28 11.55 -12.15 -4.26
N LYS A 29 11.51 -11.09 -3.45
CA LYS A 29 10.84 -11.13 -2.14
C LYS A 29 9.34 -10.93 -2.29
N THR A 30 8.56 -11.79 -1.66
CA THR A 30 7.10 -11.68 -1.61
C THR A 30 6.66 -10.80 -0.45
N HIS A 31 5.73 -9.90 -0.73
CA HIS A 31 5.09 -8.96 0.19
C HIS A 31 3.60 -9.25 0.24
N ARG A 32 3.12 -9.85 1.31
CA ARG A 32 1.70 -10.03 1.57
C ARG A 32 1.23 -8.93 2.51
N LEU A 33 0.07 -8.35 2.29
CA LEU A 33 -0.46 -7.31 3.18
C LEU A 33 -0.53 -7.81 4.65
N ALA A 34 -0.87 -9.08 4.85
CA ALA A 34 -0.92 -9.70 6.17
C ALA A 34 0.42 -9.70 6.94
N ASP A 35 1.56 -9.67 6.22
CA ASP A 35 2.91 -9.64 6.83
C ASP A 35 3.23 -8.27 7.44
N TYR A 36 2.41 -7.26 7.15
CA TYR A 36 2.55 -5.88 7.64
C TYR A 36 1.56 -5.51 8.75
N LYS A 37 0.89 -6.49 9.35
CA LYS A 37 -0.03 -6.24 10.47
C LYS A 37 0.66 -5.42 11.58
N GLY A 38 0.00 -4.38 12.06
CA GLY A 38 0.55 -3.44 13.03
C GLY A 38 1.45 -2.34 12.43
N LYS A 39 1.56 -2.28 11.09
CA LYS A 39 2.31 -1.24 10.35
C LYS A 39 1.43 -0.59 9.30
N TRP A 40 1.72 0.65 8.98
CA TRP A 40 1.17 1.32 7.82
C TRP A 40 1.83 0.80 6.55
N VAL A 41 1.06 0.65 5.47
CA VAL A 41 1.60 0.29 4.15
C VAL A 41 1.12 1.31 3.13
N LEU A 42 2.06 1.93 2.43
CA LEU A 42 1.81 2.83 1.33
C LEU A 42 2.19 2.11 0.03
N VAL A 43 1.21 1.87 -0.83
CA VAL A 43 1.43 1.30 -2.16
C VAL A 43 1.28 2.41 -3.19
N ASN A 44 2.37 2.67 -3.92
CA ASN A 44 2.46 3.74 -4.92
C ASN A 44 2.63 3.15 -6.31
N PHE A 45 1.73 3.49 -7.22
CA PHE A 45 1.81 3.18 -8.64
C PHE A 45 2.50 4.32 -9.38
N TRP A 46 3.57 4.02 -10.10
CA TRP A 46 4.44 4.99 -10.73
C TRP A 46 5.01 4.50 -12.07
N ALA A 47 5.66 5.37 -12.83
CA ALA A 47 6.41 4.98 -14.02
C ALA A 47 7.67 5.84 -14.16
N THR A 48 8.70 5.30 -14.83
CA THR A 48 9.99 5.98 -15.04
C THR A 48 9.90 7.24 -15.90
N TRP A 49 8.87 7.32 -16.73
CA TRP A 49 8.59 8.43 -17.65
C TRP A 49 7.57 9.45 -17.11
N CYS A 50 7.07 9.29 -15.90
CA CYS A 50 6.00 10.09 -15.31
C CYS A 50 6.58 11.22 -14.44
N PRO A 51 6.63 12.49 -14.89
CA PRO A 51 7.28 13.58 -14.16
C PRO A 51 6.79 13.74 -12.71
N PRO A 52 5.47 13.80 -12.40
CA PRO A 52 5.02 13.95 -11.02
C PRO A 52 5.34 12.70 -10.15
N CYS A 53 5.51 11.52 -10.77
CA CYS A 53 5.97 10.34 -10.03
C CYS A 53 7.43 10.53 -9.58
N LEU A 54 8.27 11.12 -10.43
CA LEU A 54 9.69 11.34 -10.13
C LEU A 54 9.88 12.37 -9.02
N GLU A 55 9.02 13.39 -9.00
CA GLU A 55 9.05 14.45 -7.99
C GLU A 55 8.78 13.93 -6.57
N GLU A 56 7.93 12.90 -6.41
CA GLU A 56 7.60 12.35 -5.09
C GLU A 56 8.57 11.28 -4.57
N ILE A 57 9.47 10.73 -5.42
CA ILE A 57 10.41 9.65 -5.02
C ILE A 57 11.21 10.00 -3.76
N PRO A 58 11.83 11.19 -3.62
CA PRO A 58 12.59 11.52 -2.42
C PRO A 58 11.73 11.48 -1.14
N ASP A 59 10.50 11.94 -1.22
CA ASP A 59 9.55 11.92 -0.10
C ASP A 59 9.15 10.49 0.27
N LEU A 60 8.93 9.61 -0.73
CA LEU A 60 8.63 8.21 -0.52
C LEU A 60 9.81 7.44 0.10
N VAL A 61 11.04 7.72 -0.33
CA VAL A 61 12.27 7.18 0.28
C VAL A 61 12.35 7.61 1.73
N ALA A 62 12.19 8.91 2.01
CA ALA A 62 12.24 9.43 3.38
C ALA A 62 11.14 8.85 4.28
N LEU A 63 9.94 8.61 3.75
CA LEU A 63 8.86 7.92 4.46
C LEU A 63 9.21 6.48 4.79
N HIS A 64 9.78 5.74 3.83
CA HIS A 64 10.17 4.33 4.00
C HIS A 64 11.29 4.17 5.03
N GLU A 65 12.25 5.07 5.03
CA GLU A 65 13.41 5.04 5.93
C GLU A 65 13.10 5.52 7.34
N ASN A 66 12.05 6.32 7.52
CA ASN A 66 11.63 6.80 8.84
C ASN A 66 10.95 5.70 9.68
N LYS A 67 11.75 4.93 10.41
CA LYS A 67 11.27 3.80 11.23
C LYS A 67 10.31 4.22 12.36
N LYS A 68 10.30 5.50 12.76
CA LYS A 68 9.38 6.01 13.79
C LYS A 68 7.91 5.92 13.38
N ASN A 69 7.61 6.05 12.09
CA ASN A 69 6.25 6.02 11.56
C ASN A 69 5.68 4.61 11.41
N LYS A 70 6.50 3.56 11.55
CA LYS A 70 6.13 2.17 11.27
C LYS A 70 5.43 2.03 9.91
N LEU A 71 5.91 2.77 8.93
CA LEU A 71 5.40 2.79 7.57
C LEU A 71 6.35 2.02 6.64
N THR A 72 5.78 1.19 5.79
CA THR A 72 6.47 0.57 4.65
C THR A 72 5.91 1.15 3.37
N VAL A 73 6.78 1.58 2.46
CA VAL A 73 6.42 1.95 1.08
C VAL A 73 6.69 0.76 0.18
N ILE A 74 5.82 0.51 -0.79
CA ILE A 74 5.98 -0.46 -1.88
C ILE A 74 5.65 0.29 -3.17
N GLY A 75 6.60 0.38 -4.10
CA GLY A 75 6.40 0.97 -5.42
C GLY A 75 6.03 -0.10 -6.44
N ILE A 76 4.96 0.12 -7.20
CA ILE A 76 4.56 -0.74 -8.33
C ILE A 76 4.82 0.05 -9.61
N ALA A 77 5.86 -0.36 -10.35
CA ALA A 77 6.19 0.26 -11.63
C ALA A 77 5.24 -0.22 -12.72
N MET A 78 4.66 0.71 -13.44
CA MET A 78 3.68 0.46 -14.50
C MET A 78 4.22 0.93 -15.85
N ASP A 79 3.62 0.40 -16.94
CA ASP A 79 3.84 0.87 -18.32
C ASP A 79 5.32 0.96 -18.73
N TYR A 80 6.08 -0.09 -18.45
CA TYR A 80 7.48 -0.26 -18.86
C TYR A 80 7.58 -1.32 -19.98
N ASN A 81 8.57 -1.15 -20.88
CA ASN A 81 8.86 -2.10 -21.95
C ASN A 81 9.88 -3.15 -21.51
N ASP A 82 10.85 -2.76 -20.69
CA ASP A 82 11.94 -3.61 -20.21
C ASP A 82 12.03 -3.53 -18.68
N PRO A 83 11.88 -4.68 -17.97
CA PRO A 83 12.08 -4.77 -16.53
C PRO A 83 13.42 -4.21 -16.04
N LYS A 84 14.48 -4.40 -16.81
CA LYS A 84 15.82 -3.91 -16.47
C LYS A 84 15.86 -2.39 -16.41
N GLN A 85 15.14 -1.71 -17.29
CA GLN A 85 15.05 -0.26 -17.29
C GLN A 85 14.47 0.29 -15.98
N VAL A 86 13.49 -0.40 -15.41
CA VAL A 86 12.88 -0.03 -14.12
C VAL A 86 13.88 -0.22 -12.97
N THR A 87 14.58 -1.36 -12.94
CA THR A 87 15.53 -1.65 -11.86
C THR A 87 16.75 -0.74 -11.90
N ASP A 88 17.32 -0.51 -13.09
CA ASP A 88 18.44 0.42 -13.27
C ASP A 88 18.05 1.86 -12.85
N PHE A 89 16.84 2.29 -13.22
CA PHE A 89 16.32 3.60 -12.82
C PHE A 89 16.15 3.68 -11.29
N ALA A 90 15.60 2.64 -10.65
CA ALA A 90 15.43 2.61 -9.21
C ALA A 90 16.76 2.71 -8.47
N GLU A 91 17.82 2.06 -8.99
CA GLU A 91 19.18 2.17 -8.45
C GLU A 91 19.74 3.58 -8.61
N GLN A 92 19.62 4.18 -9.80
CA GLN A 92 20.08 5.54 -10.09
C GLN A 92 19.40 6.59 -9.21
N GLN A 93 18.11 6.40 -8.91
CA GLN A 93 17.34 7.28 -8.03
C GLN A 93 17.49 6.93 -6.55
N MET A 94 18.33 5.95 -6.21
CA MET A 94 18.56 5.48 -4.83
C MET A 94 17.25 5.10 -4.11
N ILE A 95 16.33 4.46 -4.82
CA ILE A 95 15.05 4.02 -4.26
C ILE A 95 15.31 2.87 -3.28
N SER A 96 15.10 3.12 -1.99
CA SER A 96 15.36 2.15 -0.92
C SER A 96 14.18 1.21 -0.62
N TYR A 97 12.97 1.55 -1.06
CA TYR A 97 11.78 0.73 -0.86
C TYR A 97 11.62 -0.36 -1.95
N PRO A 98 10.88 -1.46 -1.67
CA PRO A 98 10.63 -2.52 -2.63
C PRO A 98 9.96 -2.01 -3.92
N ILE A 99 10.48 -2.46 -5.06
CA ILE A 99 9.91 -2.17 -6.39
C ILE A 99 9.32 -3.46 -6.96
N VAL A 100 8.03 -3.44 -7.21
CA VAL A 100 7.29 -4.49 -7.91
C VAL A 100 7.18 -4.12 -9.38
N LEU A 101 7.47 -5.08 -10.25
CA LEU A 101 7.22 -4.95 -11.68
C LEU A 101 5.73 -5.20 -11.92
N GLY A 102 4.97 -4.11 -12.13
CA GLY A 102 3.52 -4.10 -12.18
C GLY A 102 2.94 -4.55 -13.53
N ASP A 103 1.71 -4.98 -13.46
CA ASP A 103 0.82 -5.24 -14.59
C ASP A 103 -0.63 -5.02 -14.14
N ALA A 104 -1.59 -5.12 -15.06
CA ALA A 104 -3.00 -4.92 -14.75
C ALA A 104 -3.53 -5.89 -13.67
N ARG A 105 -3.02 -7.13 -13.62
CA ARG A 105 -3.42 -8.12 -12.61
C ARG A 105 -2.92 -7.74 -11.22
N LYS A 106 -1.64 -7.38 -11.09
CA LYS A 106 -1.07 -6.95 -9.81
C LYS A 106 -1.70 -5.64 -9.32
N ALA A 107 -2.00 -4.73 -10.25
CA ALA A 107 -2.73 -3.51 -9.91
C ALA A 107 -4.10 -3.83 -9.32
N ALA A 108 -4.84 -4.78 -9.92
CA ALA A 108 -6.16 -5.18 -9.45
C ALA A 108 -6.17 -5.78 -8.03
N GLU A 109 -5.06 -6.36 -7.56
CA GLU A 109 -4.92 -6.85 -6.18
C GLU A 109 -4.94 -5.71 -5.15
N VAL A 110 -4.53 -4.51 -5.54
CA VAL A 110 -4.46 -3.33 -4.67
C VAL A 110 -5.69 -2.45 -4.83
N GLY A 111 -6.02 -2.12 -6.09
CA GLY A 111 -7.17 -1.29 -6.41
C GLY A 111 -7.05 -0.61 -7.79
N PRO A 112 -8.09 0.12 -8.21
CA PRO A 112 -8.12 0.81 -9.50
C PRO A 112 -7.00 1.85 -9.64
N VAL A 113 -6.30 1.85 -10.79
CA VAL A 113 -5.31 2.86 -11.17
C VAL A 113 -5.89 3.71 -12.30
N ARG A 114 -6.26 4.95 -12.01
CA ARG A 114 -6.89 5.88 -12.97
C ARG A 114 -5.92 6.87 -13.61
N GLY A 115 -4.68 6.89 -13.15
CA GLY A 115 -3.61 7.75 -13.61
C GLY A 115 -2.36 7.55 -12.75
N LEU A 116 -1.25 8.17 -13.13
CA LEU A 116 0.00 8.08 -12.39
C LEU A 116 0.44 9.47 -11.91
N PRO A 117 0.98 9.56 -10.69
CA PRO A 117 1.02 8.49 -9.69
C PRO A 117 -0.35 8.24 -9.05
N THR A 118 -0.59 7.03 -8.58
CA THR A 118 -1.73 6.66 -7.74
C THR A 118 -1.22 5.99 -6.47
N THR A 119 -1.73 6.40 -5.32
CA THR A 119 -1.28 5.91 -4.02
C THR A 119 -2.43 5.41 -3.17
N TYR A 120 -2.25 4.22 -2.59
CA TYR A 120 -3.12 3.64 -1.57
C TYR A 120 -2.40 3.61 -0.23
N LEU A 121 -3.08 4.01 0.84
CA LEU A 121 -2.59 3.88 2.21
C LEU A 121 -3.44 2.88 2.98
N PHE A 122 -2.79 1.85 3.49
CA PHE A 122 -3.38 0.84 4.36
C PHE A 122 -3.01 1.14 5.81
N ASP A 123 -3.98 1.01 6.71
CA ASP A 123 -3.76 1.12 8.15
C ASP A 123 -3.13 -0.15 8.75
N PRO A 124 -2.77 -0.14 10.05
CA PRO A 124 -2.19 -1.30 10.73
C PRO A 124 -3.08 -2.55 10.77
N GLU A 125 -4.37 -2.40 10.51
CA GLU A 125 -5.35 -3.48 10.41
C GLU A 125 -5.47 -4.04 8.98
N GLY A 126 -4.77 -3.42 8.00
CA GLY A 126 -4.79 -3.81 6.59
C GLY A 126 -5.99 -3.28 5.81
N LYS A 127 -6.65 -2.23 6.29
CA LYS A 127 -7.75 -1.58 5.59
C LYS A 127 -7.23 -0.40 4.77
N VAL A 128 -7.75 -0.22 3.55
CA VAL A 128 -7.51 1.00 2.78
C VAL A 128 -8.20 2.17 3.48
N VAL A 129 -7.42 3.18 3.88
CA VAL A 129 -7.92 4.36 4.61
C VAL A 129 -7.69 5.67 3.87
N ALA A 130 -6.87 5.65 2.82
CA ALA A 130 -6.69 6.79 1.93
C ALA A 130 -6.33 6.33 0.51
N TYR A 131 -6.74 7.14 -0.46
CA TYR A 131 -6.47 7.00 -1.88
C TYR A 131 -6.16 8.38 -2.45
N ASN A 132 -5.11 8.47 -3.25
CA ASN A 132 -4.70 9.72 -3.90
C ASN A 132 -4.29 9.48 -5.35
N VAL A 133 -4.68 10.37 -6.24
CA VAL A 133 -4.19 10.46 -7.62
C VAL A 133 -3.42 11.76 -7.76
N GLY A 134 -2.20 11.71 -8.28
CA GLY A 134 -1.25 12.81 -8.31
C GLY A 134 -0.17 12.68 -7.23
N ALA A 135 0.87 13.49 -7.37
CA ALA A 135 2.01 13.49 -6.45
C ALA A 135 1.58 13.81 -5.01
N LEU A 136 2.22 13.19 -4.05
CA LEU A 136 2.03 13.46 -2.63
C LEU A 136 3.35 13.85 -1.96
N THR A 137 3.22 14.50 -0.80
CA THR A 137 4.38 14.88 0.00
C THR A 137 4.49 14.06 1.27
N ARG A 138 5.72 13.89 1.75
CA ARG A 138 6.00 13.29 3.05
C ARG A 138 5.16 13.91 4.17
N ALA A 139 5.12 15.25 4.23
CA ALA A 139 4.38 15.97 5.26
C ALA A 139 2.88 15.65 5.26
N ALA A 140 2.26 15.50 4.09
CA ALA A 140 0.86 15.14 3.95
C ALA A 140 0.58 13.74 4.52
N VAL A 141 1.42 12.75 4.19
CA VAL A 141 1.30 11.37 4.68
C VAL A 141 1.51 11.31 6.19
N GLU A 142 2.58 11.90 6.72
CA GLU A 142 2.88 11.91 8.16
C GLU A 142 1.78 12.61 8.97
N SER A 143 1.24 13.72 8.47
CA SER A 143 0.12 14.43 9.08
C SER A 143 -1.15 13.56 9.11
N TYR A 144 -1.46 12.86 8.02
CA TYR A 144 -2.61 11.96 7.95
C TYR A 144 -2.49 10.82 8.98
N ILE A 145 -1.35 10.13 9.01
CA ILE A 145 -1.07 9.04 9.95
C ILE A 145 -1.19 9.53 11.40
N SER A 146 -0.61 10.68 11.71
CA SER A 146 -0.66 11.27 13.07
C SER A 146 -2.08 11.56 13.53
N ARG A 147 -2.93 12.11 12.64
CA ARG A 147 -4.35 12.38 12.96
C ARG A 147 -5.12 11.09 13.21
N LYS A 148 -4.92 10.08 12.37
CA LYS A 148 -5.59 8.78 12.53
C LYS A 148 -5.17 8.07 13.83
N ALA A 149 -3.88 8.06 14.16
CA ALA A 149 -3.38 7.46 15.39
C ALA A 149 -3.94 8.13 16.66
N LYS A 150 -4.18 9.45 16.63
CA LYS A 150 -4.83 10.16 17.74
C LYS A 150 -6.32 9.84 17.87
N ALA A 151 -7.01 9.63 16.74
CA ALA A 151 -8.45 9.32 16.75
C ALA A 151 -8.75 7.93 17.34
N VAL A 152 -7.85 6.97 17.14
CA VAL A 152 -7.99 5.58 17.66
C VAL A 152 -7.76 5.51 19.18
N LYS A 153 -7.02 6.47 19.77
CA LYS A 153 -6.71 6.50 21.21
C LYS A 153 -7.77 7.21 22.08
N ARG A 154 -8.80 7.76 21.47
CA ARG A 154 -9.95 8.40 22.14
C ARG A 154 -11.15 7.49 22.20
#